data_6e023bafe96832897e50e72b6c4c488c
#
_entry.id   6e023bafe96832897e50e72b6c4c488c
#
_cell.length_a   1.000
_cell.length_b   1.000
_cell.length_c   1.000
_cell.angle_alpha   90.00
_cell.angle_beta   90.00
_cell.angle_gamma   90.00
#
_symmetry.space_group_name_H-M   'P 1'
#
loop_
_entity.id
_entity.type
_entity.pdbx_description
1 polymer ?
#
loop_
_entity_poly.entity_id
_entity_poly.type
_entity_poly.pdbx_seq_one_letter_code
_entity_poly.pdbx_strand_id
1 'polypeptide(L)'
;MSAPVLLVHGWGSSFQRTWVSTGVSALLEDAGRTVIGVDLLGHGRAPKPHDPEAYRDLTARVVDALPDDGPVDAVGFSLGALTLLELACRAPERVGRLVLAGIGANVLDRDAAGIQRIVAGVRGLAPESDVQAHAFRHYAEQAGNDPDALV
;
A
#
# COMPACT_ATOMS: atom_id res chain seq x y z
N MET A 1 7.48 -26.52 -4.35
CA MET A 1 8.04 -25.20 -4.00
C MET A 1 7.00 -24.44 -3.19
N SER A 2 7.39 -23.64 -2.20
CA SER A 2 6.44 -22.82 -1.43
C SER A 2 5.94 -21.67 -2.30
N ALA A 3 4.67 -21.26 -2.11
CA ALA A 3 4.11 -20.10 -2.81
C ALA A 3 4.95 -18.83 -2.56
N PRO A 4 5.14 -17.94 -3.53
CA PRO A 4 5.82 -16.66 -3.30
C PRO A 4 5.04 -15.79 -2.32
N VAL A 5 5.70 -14.81 -1.72
CA VAL A 5 5.10 -13.84 -0.79
C VAL A 5 5.04 -12.48 -1.44
N LEU A 6 3.84 -12.00 -1.64
CA LEU A 6 3.54 -10.65 -2.13
C LEU A 6 3.51 -9.67 -0.96
N LEU A 7 4.25 -8.57 -1.06
CA LEU A 7 4.34 -7.53 -0.03
C LEU A 7 3.84 -6.20 -0.58
N VAL A 8 2.79 -5.63 0.03
CA VAL A 8 2.18 -4.36 -0.38
C VAL A 8 2.19 -3.37 0.79
N HIS A 9 2.78 -2.19 0.56
CA HIS A 9 3.01 -1.15 1.55
C HIS A 9 1.77 -0.28 1.82
N GLY A 10 1.84 0.56 2.86
CA GLY A 10 0.82 1.54 3.21
C GLY A 10 0.95 2.88 2.46
N TRP A 11 -0.09 3.72 2.58
CA TRP A 11 -0.11 5.06 2.01
C TRP A 11 1.11 5.88 2.47
N GLY A 12 1.67 6.67 1.57
CA GLY A 12 2.84 7.52 1.82
C GLY A 12 4.16 6.77 1.98
N SER A 13 4.21 5.44 1.74
CA SER A 13 5.41 4.63 1.86
C SER A 13 5.82 3.99 0.53
N SER A 14 6.60 2.92 0.57
CA SER A 14 7.01 2.13 -0.59
C SER A 14 7.39 0.71 -0.16
N PHE A 15 7.55 -0.20 -1.12
CA PHE A 15 8.11 -1.53 -0.86
C PHE A 15 9.46 -1.44 -0.15
N GLN A 16 10.34 -0.58 -0.65
CA GLN A 16 11.67 -0.38 -0.07
C GLN A 16 11.59 0.04 1.41
N ARG A 17 10.72 0.99 1.76
CA ARG A 17 10.64 1.53 3.13
C ARG A 17 9.95 0.61 4.10
N THR A 18 8.82 0.03 3.68
CA THR A 18 8.00 -0.80 4.56
C THR A 18 8.62 -2.18 4.79
N TRP A 19 9.20 -2.78 3.76
CA TRP A 19 9.53 -4.19 3.79
C TRP A 19 11.02 -4.49 3.70
N VAL A 20 11.77 -3.74 2.87
CA VAL A 20 13.22 -3.96 2.74
C VAL A 20 13.98 -3.31 3.89
N SER A 21 13.77 -2.01 4.15
CA SER A 21 14.51 -1.28 5.18
C SER A 21 14.21 -1.76 6.61
N THR A 22 13.06 -2.40 6.81
CA THR A 22 12.70 -3.03 8.10
C THR A 22 13.25 -4.45 8.27
N GLY A 23 13.84 -5.02 7.21
CA GLY A 23 14.39 -6.37 7.21
C GLY A 23 13.37 -7.49 6.97
N VAL A 24 12.07 -7.17 6.82
CA VAL A 24 11.02 -8.20 6.62
C VAL A 24 11.25 -8.99 5.33
N SER A 25 11.62 -8.32 4.23
CA SER A 25 11.94 -8.98 2.96
C SER A 25 13.09 -9.97 3.13
N ALA A 26 14.19 -9.54 3.77
CA ALA A 26 15.34 -10.39 4.01
C ALA A 26 15.02 -11.62 4.89
N LEU A 27 14.22 -11.46 5.93
CA LEU A 27 13.78 -12.57 6.79
C LEU A 27 12.98 -13.62 5.99
N LEU A 28 12.13 -13.19 5.06
CA LEU A 28 11.38 -14.10 4.21
C LEU A 28 12.28 -14.81 3.21
N GLU A 29 13.23 -14.10 2.62
CA GLU A 29 14.22 -14.66 1.68
C GLU A 29 15.15 -15.67 2.37
N ASP A 30 15.62 -15.36 3.59
CA ASP A 30 16.41 -16.27 4.43
C ASP A 30 15.62 -17.54 4.80
N ALA A 31 14.29 -17.42 4.93
CA ALA A 31 13.40 -18.56 5.13
C ALA A 31 13.08 -19.33 3.82
N GLY A 32 13.78 -19.03 2.73
CA GLY A 32 13.62 -19.70 1.43
C GLY A 32 12.35 -19.32 0.67
N ARG A 33 11.77 -18.13 0.97
CA ARG A 33 10.57 -17.63 0.28
C ARG A 33 10.98 -16.67 -0.85
N THR A 34 10.34 -16.81 -1.99
CA THR A 34 10.42 -15.79 -3.05
C THR A 34 9.57 -14.59 -2.66
N VAL A 35 10.15 -13.39 -2.68
CA VAL A 35 9.45 -12.15 -2.35
C VAL A 35 9.08 -11.39 -3.63
N ILE A 36 7.82 -10.94 -3.71
CA ILE A 36 7.31 -10.05 -4.75
C ILE A 36 6.95 -8.73 -4.07
N GLY A 37 7.65 -7.65 -4.42
CA GLY A 37 7.41 -6.32 -3.89
C GLY A 37 6.64 -5.44 -4.88
N VAL A 38 5.61 -4.75 -4.42
CA VAL A 38 4.82 -3.84 -5.25
C VAL A 38 4.78 -2.45 -4.63
N ASP A 39 5.12 -1.44 -5.44
CA ASP A 39 4.80 -0.04 -5.15
C ASP A 39 3.45 0.30 -5.76
N LEU A 40 2.50 0.77 -4.95
CA LEU A 40 1.20 1.25 -5.41
C LEU A 40 1.34 2.54 -6.22
N LEU A 41 0.38 2.86 -7.09
CA LEU A 41 0.35 4.13 -7.84
C LEU A 41 0.56 5.33 -6.91
N GLY A 42 1.29 6.32 -7.37
CA GLY A 42 1.65 7.52 -6.59
C GLY A 42 2.87 7.34 -5.68
N HIS A 43 3.33 6.09 -5.46
CA HIS A 43 4.35 5.78 -4.45
C HIS A 43 5.62 5.18 -5.08
N GLY A 44 6.74 5.35 -4.38
CA GLY A 44 7.99 4.68 -4.68
C GLY A 44 8.42 4.76 -6.15
N ARG A 45 8.61 3.62 -6.80
CA ARG A 45 8.98 3.51 -8.22
C ARG A 45 7.77 3.41 -9.15
N ALA A 46 6.54 3.37 -8.62
CA ALA A 46 5.34 3.29 -9.44
C ALA A 46 5.10 4.60 -10.22
N PRO A 47 4.34 4.56 -11.32
CA PRO A 47 3.83 5.76 -11.99
C PRO A 47 3.03 6.65 -11.02
N LYS A 48 3.04 7.95 -11.29
CA LYS A 48 2.40 8.98 -10.45
C LYS A 48 1.47 9.87 -11.28
N PRO A 49 0.41 9.29 -11.86
CA PRO A 49 -0.55 10.08 -12.60
C PRO A 49 -1.27 11.07 -11.67
N HIS A 50 -1.57 12.28 -12.17
CA HIS A 50 -2.36 13.28 -11.45
C HIS A 50 -3.85 13.19 -11.78
N ASP A 51 -4.25 12.19 -12.57
CA ASP A 51 -5.65 11.90 -12.85
C ASP A 51 -6.23 11.01 -11.75
N PRO A 52 -7.21 11.45 -10.95
CA PRO A 52 -7.83 10.65 -9.90
C PRO A 52 -8.44 9.34 -10.41
N GLU A 53 -8.87 9.29 -11.67
CA GLU A 53 -9.46 8.10 -12.27
C GLU A 53 -8.48 6.91 -12.30
N ALA A 54 -7.16 7.20 -12.42
CA ALA A 54 -6.13 6.17 -12.40
C ALA A 54 -6.06 5.41 -11.07
N TYR A 55 -6.55 6.01 -9.98
CA TYR A 55 -6.49 5.45 -8.63
C TYR A 55 -7.76 4.69 -8.21
N ARG A 56 -8.75 4.58 -9.10
CA ARG A 56 -9.99 3.85 -8.79
C ARG A 56 -9.79 2.36 -8.56
N ASP A 57 -8.79 1.77 -9.20
CA ASP A 57 -8.44 0.37 -9.05
C ASP A 57 -6.95 0.19 -8.76
N LEU A 58 -6.61 0.18 -7.47
CA LEU A 58 -5.24 -0.08 -7.03
C LEU A 58 -4.86 -1.56 -7.16
N THR A 59 -5.83 -2.48 -7.30
CA THR A 59 -5.55 -3.91 -7.44
C THR A 59 -4.93 -4.25 -8.78
N ALA A 60 -5.21 -3.49 -9.84
CA ALA A 60 -4.67 -3.73 -11.18
C ALA A 60 -3.15 -3.88 -11.17
N ARG A 61 -2.45 -2.93 -10.51
CA ARG A 61 -1.00 -2.97 -10.41
C ARG A 61 -0.47 -4.15 -9.58
N VAL A 62 -1.25 -4.61 -8.60
CA VAL A 62 -0.91 -5.79 -7.81
C VAL A 62 -1.07 -7.04 -8.66
N VAL A 63 -2.15 -7.13 -9.43
CA VAL A 63 -2.41 -8.24 -10.37
C VAL A 63 -1.30 -8.36 -11.41
N ASP A 64 -0.83 -7.25 -11.97
CA ASP A 64 0.27 -7.22 -12.96
C ASP A 64 1.59 -7.79 -12.41
N ALA A 65 1.76 -7.78 -11.09
CA ALA A 65 2.97 -8.31 -10.42
C ALA A 65 2.82 -9.78 -10.01
N LEU A 66 1.62 -10.35 -10.10
CA LEU A 66 1.41 -11.76 -9.75
C LEU A 66 2.04 -12.69 -10.79
N PRO A 67 2.55 -13.86 -10.38
CA PRO A 67 2.97 -14.89 -11.32
C PRO A 67 1.78 -15.36 -12.16
N ASP A 68 2.05 -15.87 -13.36
CA ASP A 68 1.00 -16.36 -14.27
C ASP A 68 0.17 -17.49 -13.64
N ASP A 69 0.83 -18.34 -12.87
CA ASP A 69 0.24 -19.55 -12.29
C ASP A 69 0.26 -19.54 -10.75
N GLY A 70 -0.83 -20.04 -10.18
CA GLY A 70 -0.98 -20.36 -8.77
C GLY A 70 -1.24 -19.17 -7.85
N PRO A 71 -1.57 -19.46 -6.59
CA PRO A 71 -1.77 -18.44 -5.57
C PRO A 71 -0.44 -17.93 -5.00
N VAL A 72 -0.46 -16.71 -4.48
CA VAL A 72 0.60 -16.14 -3.64
C VAL A 72 0.15 -16.07 -2.18
N ASP A 73 1.07 -16.16 -1.24
CA ASP A 73 0.83 -15.66 0.11
C ASP A 73 1.00 -14.14 0.08
N ALA A 74 0.14 -13.39 0.76
CA ALA A 74 0.14 -11.93 0.64
C ALA A 74 0.15 -11.24 2.01
N VAL A 75 0.97 -10.20 2.15
CA VAL A 75 1.06 -9.37 3.35
C VAL A 75 0.88 -7.92 2.96
N GLY A 76 -0.11 -7.26 3.53
CA GLY A 76 -0.40 -5.85 3.30
C GLY A 76 -0.43 -5.04 4.58
N PHE A 77 0.03 -3.78 4.47
CA PHE A 77 -0.04 -2.81 5.55
C PHE A 77 -0.94 -1.64 5.18
N SER A 78 -1.92 -1.29 6.02
CA SER A 78 -2.82 -0.14 5.85
C SER A 78 -3.47 -0.12 4.44
N LEU A 79 -3.15 0.85 3.57
CA LEU A 79 -3.66 0.91 2.20
C LEU A 79 -3.37 -0.39 1.42
N GLY A 80 -2.17 -0.96 1.58
CA GLY A 80 -1.81 -2.24 0.97
C GLY A 80 -2.67 -3.40 1.49
N ALA A 81 -3.06 -3.37 2.77
CA ALA A 81 -3.96 -4.37 3.34
C ALA A 81 -5.37 -4.26 2.74
N LEU A 82 -5.89 -3.04 2.54
CA LEU A 82 -7.18 -2.81 1.87
C LEU A 82 -7.14 -3.29 0.41
N THR A 83 -6.07 -2.98 -0.31
CA THR A 83 -5.87 -3.42 -1.70
C THR A 83 -5.82 -4.93 -1.81
N LEU A 84 -5.11 -5.61 -0.90
CA LEU A 84 -5.05 -7.09 -0.89
C LEU A 84 -6.37 -7.73 -0.45
N LEU A 85 -7.11 -7.12 0.46
CA LEU A 85 -8.46 -7.59 0.83
C LEU A 85 -9.40 -7.53 -0.37
N GLU A 86 -9.35 -6.43 -1.13
CA GLU A 86 -10.13 -6.27 -2.36
C GLU A 86 -9.73 -7.31 -3.41
N LEU A 87 -8.42 -7.54 -3.61
CA LEU A 87 -7.93 -8.59 -4.50
C LEU A 87 -8.45 -9.98 -4.08
N ALA A 88 -8.37 -10.32 -2.79
CA ALA A 88 -8.84 -11.60 -2.28
C ALA A 88 -10.36 -11.78 -2.44
N CYS A 89 -11.14 -10.70 -2.40
CA CYS A 89 -12.58 -10.75 -2.68
C CYS A 89 -12.89 -10.94 -4.17
N ARG A 90 -12.07 -10.34 -5.07
CA ARG A 90 -12.29 -10.42 -6.53
C ARG A 90 -11.75 -11.70 -7.16
N ALA A 91 -10.62 -12.18 -6.65
CA ALA A 91 -9.88 -13.33 -7.19
C ALA A 91 -9.32 -14.21 -6.05
N PRO A 92 -10.18 -14.85 -5.26
CA PRO A 92 -9.77 -15.64 -4.09
C PRO A 92 -8.82 -16.78 -4.43
N GLU A 93 -8.88 -17.32 -5.64
CA GLU A 93 -8.00 -18.37 -6.14
C GLU A 93 -6.55 -17.90 -6.33
N ARG A 94 -6.32 -16.59 -6.39
CA ARG A 94 -4.98 -16.01 -6.55
C ARG A 94 -4.28 -15.74 -5.21
N VAL A 95 -5.00 -15.87 -4.08
CA VAL A 95 -4.47 -15.58 -2.75
C VAL A 95 -4.54 -16.83 -1.88
N GLY A 96 -3.38 -17.29 -1.41
CA GLY A 96 -3.27 -18.43 -0.51
C GLY A 96 -3.49 -18.00 0.94
N ARG A 97 -2.43 -17.53 1.60
CA ARG A 97 -2.50 -16.96 2.95
C ARG A 97 -2.51 -15.45 2.86
N LEU A 98 -3.34 -14.80 3.67
CA LEU A 98 -3.48 -13.35 3.68
C LEU A 98 -3.22 -12.80 5.09
N VAL A 99 -2.27 -11.87 5.19
CA VAL A 99 -1.98 -11.11 6.40
C VAL A 99 -2.32 -9.64 6.15
N LEU A 100 -3.26 -9.12 6.93
CA LEU A 100 -3.74 -7.75 6.85
C LEU A 100 -3.35 -7.01 8.14
N ALA A 101 -2.45 -6.05 8.04
CA ALA A 101 -1.98 -5.26 9.16
C ALA A 101 -2.38 -3.79 9.02
N GLY A 102 -2.62 -3.11 10.16
CA GLY A 102 -2.93 -1.68 10.19
C GLY A 102 -4.29 -1.30 9.62
N ILE A 103 -5.25 -2.23 9.59
CA ILE A 103 -6.65 -2.00 9.26
C ILE A 103 -7.56 -2.55 10.36
N GLY A 104 -8.78 -2.04 10.45
CA GLY A 104 -9.76 -2.42 11.46
C GLY A 104 -11.16 -2.00 11.04
N ALA A 105 -11.93 -1.35 11.90
CA ALA A 105 -13.29 -0.90 11.62
C ALA A 105 -13.40 0.02 10.38
N ASN A 106 -12.34 0.71 10.02
CA ASN A 106 -12.25 1.54 8.82
C ASN A 106 -12.45 0.78 7.49
N VAL A 107 -12.43 -0.56 7.50
CA VAL A 107 -12.81 -1.39 6.36
C VAL A 107 -14.31 -1.27 6.07
N LEU A 108 -15.11 -1.16 7.13
CA LEU A 108 -16.57 -1.11 7.05
C LEU A 108 -17.13 0.30 7.08
N ASP A 109 -16.43 1.21 7.74
CA ASP A 109 -16.84 2.61 7.93
C ASP A 109 -15.73 3.55 7.46
N ARG A 110 -15.95 4.20 6.32
CA ARG A 110 -15.01 5.16 5.76
C ARG A 110 -15.10 6.47 6.52
N ASP A 111 -14.04 6.83 7.22
CA ASP A 111 -13.90 8.12 7.89
C ASP A 111 -13.62 9.24 6.85
N ALA A 112 -14.68 9.85 6.34
CA ALA A 112 -14.58 10.96 5.41
C ALA A 112 -13.85 12.17 6.02
N ALA A 113 -13.99 12.42 7.31
CA ALA A 113 -13.30 13.51 8.00
C ALA A 113 -11.79 13.24 8.09
N GLY A 114 -11.40 12.00 8.37
CA GLY A 114 -10.01 11.57 8.34
C GLY A 114 -9.38 11.71 6.96
N ILE A 115 -10.10 11.35 5.89
CA ILE A 115 -9.62 11.55 4.52
C ILE A 115 -9.38 13.05 4.23
N GLN A 116 -10.33 13.92 4.57
CA GLN A 116 -10.19 15.37 4.39
C GLN A 116 -9.01 15.94 5.19
N ARG A 117 -8.76 15.41 6.38
CA ARG A 117 -7.60 15.78 7.20
C ARG A 117 -6.28 15.41 6.52
N ILE A 118 -6.19 14.21 5.91
CA ILE A 118 -5.01 13.78 5.13
C ILE A 118 -4.78 14.77 3.98
N VAL A 119 -5.81 15.04 3.18
CA VAL A 119 -5.74 15.97 2.05
C VAL A 119 -5.29 17.38 2.51
N ALA A 120 -5.89 17.90 3.57
CA ALA A 120 -5.50 19.20 4.13
C ALA A 120 -4.05 19.22 4.61
N GLY A 121 -3.59 18.15 5.24
CA GLY A 121 -2.20 17.99 5.68
C GLY A 121 -1.23 18.03 4.52
N VAL A 122 -1.45 17.19 3.51
CA VAL A 122 -0.57 17.10 2.32
C VAL A 122 -0.51 18.43 1.57
N ARG A 123 -1.65 19.12 1.42
CA ARG A 123 -1.72 20.43 0.76
C ARG A 123 -1.22 21.61 1.61
N GLY A 124 -0.79 21.36 2.86
CA GLY A 124 -0.31 22.41 3.75
C GLY A 124 -1.40 23.36 4.24
N LEU A 125 -2.65 22.92 4.22
CA LEU A 125 -3.83 23.69 4.65
C LEU A 125 -4.28 23.36 6.07
N ALA A 126 -3.63 22.39 6.72
CA ALA A 126 -3.96 21.98 8.09
C ALA A 126 -3.45 23.00 9.11
N PRO A 127 -4.17 23.23 10.23
CA PRO A 127 -3.71 24.05 11.34
C PRO A 127 -2.38 23.52 11.91
N GLU A 128 -1.51 24.41 12.40
CA GLU A 128 -0.22 24.04 13.02
C GLU A 128 -0.38 23.06 14.19
N SER A 129 -1.49 23.11 14.89
CA SER A 129 -1.81 22.21 16.00
C SER A 129 -2.19 20.78 15.57
N ASP A 130 -2.45 20.54 14.29
CA ASP A 130 -2.86 19.23 13.78
C ASP A 130 -1.66 18.34 13.47
N VAL A 131 -1.09 17.74 14.52
CA VAL A 131 0.09 16.86 14.45
C VAL A 131 -0.12 15.69 13.49
N GLN A 132 -1.34 15.15 13.43
CA GLN A 132 -1.64 14.01 12.55
C GLN A 132 -1.63 14.42 11.07
N ALA A 133 -2.20 15.58 10.73
CA ALA A 133 -2.15 16.09 9.37
C ALA A 133 -0.73 16.39 8.91
N HIS A 134 0.12 16.94 9.79
CA HIS A 134 1.54 17.15 9.50
C HIS A 134 2.31 15.84 9.31
N ALA A 135 1.98 14.78 10.07
CA ALA A 135 2.57 13.46 9.86
C ALA A 135 2.23 12.91 8.45
N PHE A 136 0.99 13.06 7.99
CA PHE A 136 0.60 12.67 6.63
C PHE A 136 1.36 13.45 5.55
N ARG A 137 1.55 14.77 5.74
CA ARG A 137 2.38 15.56 4.85
C ARG A 137 3.80 15.02 4.78
N HIS A 138 4.41 14.75 5.93
CA HIS A 138 5.76 14.18 5.99
C HIS A 138 5.84 12.83 5.25
N TYR A 139 4.82 11.96 5.35
CA TYR A 139 4.79 10.70 4.59
C TYR A 139 4.66 10.94 3.09
N ALA A 140 3.84 11.89 2.66
CA ALA A 140 3.67 12.22 1.24
C ALA A 140 4.95 12.78 0.61
N GLU A 141 5.73 13.57 1.37
CA GLU A 141 6.98 14.20 0.91
C GLU A 141 8.19 13.24 0.92
N GLN A 142 8.02 11.98 1.29
CA GLN A 142 9.12 11.02 1.32
C GLN A 142 9.67 10.70 -0.07
N ALA A 143 10.99 10.44 -0.13
CA ALA A 143 11.69 10.16 -1.38
C ALA A 143 10.99 9.06 -2.21
N GLY A 144 10.73 9.37 -3.47
CA GLY A 144 10.03 8.49 -4.40
C GLY A 144 8.52 8.69 -4.45
N ASN A 145 7.92 9.49 -3.56
CA ASN A 145 6.51 9.86 -3.63
C ASN A 145 6.31 11.16 -4.42
N ASP A 146 5.07 11.38 -4.85
CA ASP A 146 4.59 12.62 -5.42
C ASP A 146 3.35 13.07 -4.62
N PRO A 147 3.47 14.13 -3.79
CA PRO A 147 2.37 14.59 -2.95
C PRO A 147 1.10 14.93 -3.72
N ASP A 148 1.23 15.50 -4.93
CA ASP A 148 0.08 15.87 -5.76
C ASP A 148 -0.63 14.66 -6.36
N ALA A 149 0.07 13.54 -6.51
CA ALA A 149 -0.49 12.28 -6.95
C ALA A 149 -1.16 11.47 -5.83
N LEU A 150 -0.98 11.88 -4.58
CA LEU A 150 -1.49 11.15 -3.39
C LEU A 150 -2.78 11.74 -2.81
N VAL A 151 -3.31 12.87 -3.36
CA VAL A 151 -4.49 13.59 -2.83
C VAL A 151 -5.46 14.05 -3.90
#